data_ddfd85d9bde40e0b4a0c58b420b6d88e
#
_entry.id   ddfd85d9bde40e0b4a0c58b420b6d88e
#
_cell.length_a   1.000
_cell.length_b   1.000
_cell.length_c   1.000
_cell.angle_alpha   90.00
_cell.angle_beta   90.00
_cell.angle_gamma   90.00
#
_symmetry.space_group_name_H-M   'P 1'
#
loop_
_entity.id
_entity.type
_entity.pdbx_description
1 polymer ?
#
loop_
_entity_poly.entity_id
_entity_poly.type
_entity_poly.pdbx_seq_one_letter_code
_entity_poly.pdbx_strand_id
1 'polypeptide(L)'
;DVYKRQILEDKSFVVREDYNFGVPAKLDYESSFVLSYAAAELLFILSVDVNIFSNANVYIPKSLITELKEEKEQIIKEYDRETVASLSMIEGKFYLNEANEDTKNKQMEFSVNFLEYCEQLPQLEGTDNVVIKQISEDNILKLIGVVDYDAISICKEKGFILVSLEMLLTQLVFLSELPIKVCNILEFLDRKIYSCAELLTYMNKLVDYRIINVINANILLK
;
A
#
# COMPACT_ATOMS: atom_id res chain seq x y z
N ASP A 1 -6.57 -5.87 9.57
CA ASP A 1 -7.68 -5.05 10.09
C ASP A 1 -7.26 -4.16 11.25
N VAL A 2 -6.56 -4.67 12.27
CA VAL A 2 -6.07 -3.86 13.40
C VAL A 2 -4.99 -2.88 12.93
N TYR A 3 -4.12 -3.26 12.01
CA TYR A 3 -3.06 -2.41 11.47
C TYR A 3 -3.62 -1.27 10.59
N LYS A 4 -4.60 -1.54 9.72
CA LYS A 4 -5.22 -0.51 8.87
C LYS A 4 -5.87 0.61 9.70
N ARG A 5 -6.51 0.29 10.83
CA ARG A 5 -7.11 1.29 11.74
C ARG A 5 -6.08 2.09 12.53
N GLN A 6 -4.97 1.47 12.94
CA GLN A 6 -3.88 2.17 13.64
C GLN A 6 -3.21 3.23 12.79
N ILE A 7 -3.14 3.05 11.47
CA ILE A 7 -2.59 4.03 10.53
C ILE A 7 -3.38 5.34 10.54
N LEU A 8 -4.70 5.26 10.57
CA LEU A 8 -5.58 6.43 10.56
C LEU A 8 -5.65 7.12 11.94
N GLU A 9 -5.54 6.37 13.03
CA GLU A 9 -5.68 6.90 14.38
C GLU A 9 -4.36 7.39 14.98
N ASP A 10 -3.24 6.69 14.79
CA ASP A 10 -1.95 7.02 15.43
C ASP A 10 -0.98 7.82 14.57
N LYS A 11 -1.19 7.97 13.26
CA LYS A 11 -0.28 8.65 12.32
C LYS A 11 1.19 8.22 12.44
N SER A 12 1.47 7.03 12.94
CA SER A 12 2.82 6.55 13.13
C SER A 12 3.06 5.22 12.42
N PHE A 13 3.61 5.29 11.22
CA PHE A 13 4.23 4.15 10.57
C PHE A 13 5.67 4.01 11.04
N VAL A 14 6.01 2.91 11.65
CA VAL A 14 7.41 2.55 11.90
C VAL A 14 7.82 1.52 10.85
N VAL A 15 8.39 1.96 9.75
CA VAL A 15 9.09 1.06 8.82
C VAL A 15 10.56 1.01 9.26
N ARG A 16 11.03 -0.12 9.74
CA ARG A 16 12.44 -0.31 10.06
C ARG A 16 13.24 -0.59 8.80
N GLU A 17 14.19 0.30 8.50
CA GLU A 17 15.05 0.26 7.30
C GLU A 17 16.27 -0.68 7.38
N ASP A 18 16.46 -1.46 8.41
CA ASP A 18 17.75 -2.08 8.70
C ASP A 18 18.14 -3.27 7.81
N TYR A 19 17.43 -3.51 6.71
CA TYR A 19 17.79 -4.63 5.84
C TYR A 19 17.79 -4.23 4.37
N ASN A 20 19.01 -4.10 3.81
CA ASN A 20 19.26 -4.20 2.37
C ASN A 20 18.90 -5.62 1.89
N PHE A 21 17.63 -5.95 1.79
CA PHE A 21 17.19 -7.16 1.13
C PHE A 21 17.13 -6.94 -0.37
N GLY A 22 18.20 -7.35 -1.02
CA GLY A 22 18.28 -7.41 -2.47
C GLY A 22 19.04 -6.22 -3.08
N VAL A 23 19.84 -6.54 -4.10
CA VAL A 23 20.42 -5.55 -4.99
C VAL A 23 19.26 -4.75 -5.59
N PRO A 24 19.26 -3.40 -5.46
CA PRO A 24 18.22 -2.61 -6.10
C PRO A 24 18.14 -3.00 -7.57
N ALA A 25 16.97 -3.44 -7.98
CA ALA A 25 16.77 -3.83 -9.37
C ALA A 25 17.18 -2.64 -10.23
N LYS A 26 18.06 -2.84 -11.22
CA LYS A 26 18.25 -1.82 -12.25
C LYS A 26 16.88 -1.65 -12.90
N LEU A 27 16.22 -0.57 -12.53
CA LEU A 27 14.92 -0.25 -13.05
C LEU A 27 15.12 0.48 -14.36
N ASP A 28 14.75 -0.14 -15.46
CA ASP A 28 14.75 0.51 -16.77
C ASP A 28 13.54 1.44 -16.87
N TYR A 29 13.65 2.52 -17.63
CA TYR A 29 12.55 3.48 -17.83
C TYR A 29 11.30 2.84 -18.43
N GLU A 30 11.44 1.75 -19.17
CA GLU A 30 10.37 0.98 -19.81
C GLU A 30 9.73 -0.09 -18.90
N SER A 31 10.22 -0.22 -17.66
CA SER A 31 9.71 -1.23 -16.75
C SER A 31 8.24 -0.97 -16.40
N SER A 32 7.47 -2.05 -16.32
CA SER A 32 6.08 -2.03 -15.84
C SER A 32 6.04 -2.34 -14.35
N PHE A 33 5.14 -1.69 -13.64
CA PHE A 33 5.03 -1.72 -12.19
C PHE A 33 3.64 -2.13 -11.74
N VAL A 34 3.56 -2.88 -10.67
CA VAL A 34 2.31 -3.20 -9.97
C VAL A 34 2.40 -2.67 -8.55
N LEU A 35 1.41 -1.90 -8.13
CA LEU A 35 1.35 -1.36 -6.78
C LEU A 35 0.75 -2.40 -5.82
N SER A 36 1.38 -2.59 -4.66
CA SER A 36 0.76 -3.24 -3.52
C SER A 36 -0.37 -2.36 -2.95
N TYR A 37 -1.22 -2.92 -2.09
CA TYR A 37 -2.28 -2.14 -1.43
C TYR A 37 -1.68 -0.92 -0.71
N ALA A 38 -0.70 -1.14 0.16
CA ALA A 38 -0.08 -0.07 0.95
C ALA A 38 0.65 0.96 0.08
N ALA A 39 1.23 0.55 -1.06
CA ALA A 39 1.85 1.48 -2.00
C ALA A 39 0.81 2.38 -2.69
N ALA A 40 -0.31 1.83 -3.13
CA ALA A 40 -1.40 2.60 -3.74
C ALA A 40 -2.00 3.59 -2.72
N GLU A 41 -2.26 3.14 -1.49
CA GLU A 41 -2.78 3.99 -0.41
C GLU A 41 -1.82 5.13 -0.08
N LEU A 42 -0.51 4.86 0.01
CA LEU A 42 0.47 5.92 0.28
C LEU A 42 0.54 6.95 -0.84
N LEU A 43 0.50 6.53 -2.12
CA LEU A 43 0.47 7.46 -3.24
C LEU A 43 -0.77 8.37 -3.18
N PHE A 44 -1.92 7.83 -2.82
CA PHE A 44 -3.13 8.60 -2.58
C PHE A 44 -2.98 9.60 -1.42
N ILE A 45 -2.49 9.17 -0.26
CA ILE A 45 -2.26 10.03 0.91
C ILE A 45 -1.28 11.16 0.58
N LEU A 46 -0.24 10.89 -0.18
CA LEU A 46 0.70 11.88 -0.67
C LEU A 46 0.10 12.82 -1.72
N SER A 47 -1.09 12.52 -2.22
CA SER A 47 -1.76 13.24 -3.30
C SER A 47 -0.91 13.27 -4.58
N VAL A 48 -0.31 12.13 -4.92
CA VAL A 48 0.44 11.98 -6.17
C VAL A 48 -0.54 11.97 -7.33
N ASP A 49 -0.36 12.85 -8.30
CA ASP A 49 -1.23 12.92 -9.47
C ASP A 49 -1.08 11.66 -10.33
N VAL A 50 -2.19 10.94 -10.55
CA VAL A 50 -2.21 9.74 -11.40
C VAL A 50 -1.78 10.01 -12.84
N ASN A 51 -1.91 11.25 -13.32
CA ASN A 51 -1.45 11.63 -14.65
C ASN A 51 0.06 11.50 -14.83
N ILE A 52 0.85 11.54 -13.75
CA ILE A 52 2.29 11.24 -13.78
C ILE A 52 2.53 9.82 -14.29
N PHE A 53 1.58 8.92 -14.07
CA PHE A 53 1.67 7.52 -14.46
C PHE A 53 1.09 7.24 -15.87
N SER A 54 0.50 8.21 -16.55
CA SER A 54 -0.14 8.02 -17.86
C SER A 54 0.81 7.49 -18.94
N ASN A 55 2.10 7.83 -18.84
CA ASN A 55 3.17 7.31 -19.71
C ASN A 55 4.04 6.24 -19.02
N ALA A 56 3.71 5.88 -17.80
CA ALA A 56 4.41 4.90 -17.01
C ALA A 56 3.51 3.67 -16.92
N ASN A 57 4.00 2.51 -17.28
CA ASN A 57 3.28 1.25 -17.20
C ASN A 57 3.03 0.88 -15.72
N VAL A 58 2.16 1.62 -15.04
CA VAL A 58 1.80 1.42 -13.63
C VAL A 58 0.41 0.83 -13.57
N TYR A 59 0.27 -0.26 -12.84
CA TYR A 59 -0.94 -1.05 -12.74
C TYR A 59 -1.29 -1.30 -11.28
N ILE A 60 -2.57 -1.58 -11.04
CA ILE A 60 -3.07 -2.10 -9.76
C ILE A 60 -3.76 -3.44 -9.97
N PRO A 61 -3.81 -4.32 -8.96
CA PRO A 61 -4.64 -5.51 -9.00
C PRO A 61 -6.12 -5.15 -9.06
N LYS A 62 -6.89 -5.86 -9.86
CA LYS A 62 -8.36 -5.69 -9.93
C LYS A 62 -9.02 -5.98 -8.59
N SER A 63 -8.47 -6.90 -7.80
CA SER A 63 -8.92 -7.22 -6.44
C SER A 63 -8.87 -6.02 -5.50
N LEU A 64 -7.94 -5.05 -5.71
CA LEU A 64 -7.92 -3.80 -4.95
C LEU A 64 -9.23 -3.01 -5.11
N ILE A 65 -9.71 -2.87 -6.34
CA ILE A 65 -10.97 -2.17 -6.59
C ILE A 65 -12.16 -2.92 -5.97
N THR A 66 -12.13 -4.26 -6.03
CA THR A 66 -13.17 -5.08 -5.41
C THR A 66 -13.18 -4.90 -3.90
N GLU A 67 -12.02 -5.00 -3.25
CA GLU A 67 -11.89 -4.82 -1.80
C GLU A 67 -12.34 -3.42 -1.35
N LEU A 68 -11.93 -2.37 -2.08
CA LEU A 68 -12.34 -0.99 -1.77
C LEU A 68 -13.85 -0.76 -1.92
N LYS A 69 -14.50 -1.41 -2.90
CA LYS A 69 -15.96 -1.36 -3.05
C LYS A 69 -16.67 -2.07 -1.89
N GLU A 70 -16.16 -3.22 -1.48
CA GLU A 70 -16.70 -3.95 -0.33
C GLU A 70 -16.50 -3.17 0.99
N GLU A 71 -15.33 -2.56 1.19
CA GLU A 71 -15.05 -1.69 2.35
C GLU A 71 -16.00 -0.49 2.38
N LYS A 72 -16.22 0.16 1.24
CA LYS A 72 -17.17 1.27 1.13
C LYS A 72 -18.60 0.84 1.48
N GLU A 73 -19.05 -0.31 0.95
CA GLU A 73 -20.38 -0.83 1.28
C GLU A 73 -20.51 -1.19 2.76
N GLN A 74 -19.45 -1.71 3.37
CA GLN A 74 -19.42 -2.00 4.79
C GLN A 74 -19.51 -0.73 5.63
N ILE A 75 -18.76 0.31 5.28
CA ILE A 75 -18.80 1.62 5.94
C ILE A 75 -20.22 2.19 5.86
N ILE A 76 -20.88 2.14 4.69
CA ILE A 76 -22.26 2.60 4.53
C ILE A 76 -23.21 1.83 5.45
N LYS A 77 -23.11 0.50 5.51
CA LYS A 77 -23.93 -0.33 6.40
C LYS A 77 -23.69 -0.05 7.87
N GLU A 78 -22.44 0.28 8.25
CA GLU A 78 -22.09 0.68 9.61
C GLU A 78 -22.60 2.09 9.94
N TYR A 79 -22.66 2.96 8.94
CA TYR A 79 -23.16 4.33 9.07
C TYR A 79 -24.65 4.38 9.43
N ASP A 80 -25.43 3.45 8.85
CA ASP A 80 -26.87 3.33 9.15
C ASP A 80 -27.16 2.80 10.58
N ARG A 81 -26.13 2.40 11.32
CA ARG A 81 -26.28 1.99 12.72
C ARG A 81 -26.16 3.22 13.64
N GLU A 82 -27.09 3.34 14.57
CA GLU A 82 -27.16 4.47 15.51
C GLU A 82 -25.85 4.65 16.31
N THR A 83 -25.12 3.57 16.59
CA THR A 83 -23.87 3.62 17.35
C THR A 83 -22.81 2.70 16.74
N VAL A 84 -21.68 3.29 16.37
CA VAL A 84 -20.44 2.55 16.05
C VAL A 84 -19.46 2.79 17.18
N ALA A 85 -19.13 1.74 17.90
CA ALA A 85 -18.23 1.82 19.03
C ALA A 85 -17.13 0.76 18.92
N SER A 86 -15.92 1.13 19.27
CA SER A 86 -14.79 0.20 19.42
C SER A 86 -14.44 0.02 20.89
N LEU A 87 -14.09 -1.22 21.25
CA LEU A 87 -13.62 -1.55 22.60
C LEU A 87 -12.10 -1.64 22.57
N SER A 88 -11.43 -0.81 23.35
CA SER A 88 -9.99 -0.89 23.55
C SER A 88 -9.65 -1.26 24.98
N MET A 89 -8.53 -1.94 25.20
CA MET A 89 -8.01 -2.25 26.52
C MET A 89 -6.65 -1.56 26.70
N ILE A 90 -6.60 -0.61 27.64
CA ILE A 90 -5.38 0.11 27.99
C ILE A 90 -5.12 -0.10 29.49
N GLU A 91 -3.94 -0.58 29.82
CA GLU A 91 -3.54 -0.87 31.22
C GLU A 91 -4.53 -1.75 31.99
N GLY A 92 -5.14 -2.74 31.32
CA GLY A 92 -6.12 -3.66 31.91
C GLY A 92 -7.52 -3.07 32.12
N LYS A 93 -7.78 -1.87 31.64
CA LYS A 93 -9.12 -1.24 31.67
C LYS A 93 -9.71 -1.21 30.27
N PHE A 94 -11.01 -1.48 30.20
CA PHE A 94 -11.76 -1.39 28.95
C PHE A 94 -12.27 0.04 28.74
N TYR A 95 -12.04 0.55 27.55
CA TYR A 95 -12.54 1.86 27.09
C TYR A 95 -13.46 1.61 25.90
N LEU A 96 -14.66 2.16 25.97
CA LEU A 96 -15.60 2.21 24.86
C LEU A 96 -15.38 3.52 24.14
N ASN A 97 -14.90 3.45 22.91
CA ASN A 97 -14.71 4.61 22.05
C ASN A 97 -15.86 4.64 21.05
N GLU A 98 -16.76 5.60 21.21
CA GLU A 98 -17.81 5.85 20.23
C GLU A 98 -17.26 6.71 19.10
N ALA A 99 -17.45 6.26 17.86
CA ALA A 99 -17.09 7.06 16.69
C ALA A 99 -18.08 8.23 16.58
N ASN A 100 -17.57 9.46 16.64
CA ASN A 100 -18.37 10.63 16.38
C ASN A 100 -18.67 10.78 14.87
N GLU A 101 -19.67 11.59 14.52
CA GLU A 101 -20.07 11.82 13.13
C GLU A 101 -18.93 12.35 12.26
N ASP A 102 -18.07 13.21 12.80
CA ASP A 102 -16.94 13.77 12.08
C ASP A 102 -15.93 12.67 11.68
N THR A 103 -15.64 11.74 12.58
CA THR A 103 -14.78 10.60 12.31
C THR A 103 -15.37 9.67 11.25
N LYS A 104 -16.67 9.40 11.32
CA LYS A 104 -17.39 8.59 10.34
C LYS A 104 -17.35 9.27 8.96
N ASN A 105 -17.64 10.56 8.89
CA ASN A 105 -17.62 11.32 7.66
C ASN A 105 -16.23 11.31 7.00
N LYS A 106 -15.17 11.53 7.78
CA LYS A 106 -13.79 11.47 7.28
C LYS A 106 -13.41 10.09 6.77
N GLN A 107 -13.85 9.04 7.44
CA GLN A 107 -13.59 7.67 6.99
C GLN A 107 -14.31 7.37 5.68
N MET A 108 -15.56 7.80 5.54
CA MET A 108 -16.33 7.65 4.31
C MET A 108 -15.68 8.43 3.16
N GLU A 109 -15.33 9.69 3.40
CA GLU A 109 -14.68 10.55 2.42
C GLU A 109 -13.35 9.95 1.95
N PHE A 110 -12.53 9.46 2.88
CA PHE A 110 -11.28 8.79 2.55
C PHE A 110 -11.51 7.56 1.66
N SER A 111 -12.44 6.67 2.04
CA SER A 111 -12.72 5.44 1.29
C SER A 111 -13.23 5.74 -0.13
N VAL A 112 -14.13 6.74 -0.27
CA VAL A 112 -14.65 7.15 -1.58
C VAL A 112 -13.54 7.73 -2.45
N ASN A 113 -12.77 8.69 -1.92
CA ASN A 113 -11.72 9.37 -2.67
C ASN A 113 -10.58 8.41 -3.04
N PHE A 114 -10.23 7.47 -2.18
CA PHE A 114 -9.22 6.46 -2.47
C PHE A 114 -9.68 5.48 -3.57
N LEU A 115 -10.93 5.05 -3.53
CA LEU A 115 -11.50 4.24 -4.62
C LEU A 115 -11.46 5.00 -5.95
N GLU A 116 -11.92 6.25 -5.99
CA GLU A 116 -11.89 7.09 -7.19
C GLU A 116 -10.46 7.31 -7.73
N TYR A 117 -9.48 7.46 -6.85
CA TYR A 117 -8.07 7.52 -7.21
C TYR A 117 -7.60 6.22 -7.86
N CYS A 118 -7.90 5.08 -7.27
CA CYS A 118 -7.51 3.78 -7.80
C CYS A 118 -8.22 3.46 -9.13
N GLU A 119 -9.47 3.86 -9.31
CA GLU A 119 -10.22 3.61 -10.56
C GLU A 119 -9.62 4.34 -11.77
N GLN A 120 -8.78 5.35 -11.56
CA GLN A 120 -8.06 6.03 -12.65
C GLN A 120 -6.82 5.25 -13.12
N LEU A 121 -6.36 4.26 -12.37
CA LEU A 121 -5.19 3.44 -12.73
C LEU A 121 -5.60 2.22 -13.55
N PRO A 122 -4.78 1.79 -14.52
CA PRO A 122 -5.01 0.55 -15.25
C PRO A 122 -5.02 -0.66 -14.32
N GLN A 123 -6.03 -1.52 -14.48
CA GLN A 123 -6.25 -2.69 -13.65
C GLN A 123 -5.78 -3.96 -14.34
N LEU A 124 -5.20 -4.88 -13.61
CA LEU A 124 -4.81 -6.21 -14.06
C LEU A 124 -5.36 -7.27 -13.13
N GLU A 125 -5.55 -8.46 -13.68
CA GLU A 125 -5.95 -9.66 -12.96
C GLU A 125 -4.83 -10.70 -13.08
N GLY A 126 -4.38 -11.23 -11.94
CA GLY A 126 -3.42 -12.32 -11.90
C GLY A 126 -4.14 -13.66 -12.06
N THR A 127 -3.56 -14.55 -12.82
CA THR A 127 -4.12 -15.90 -13.05
C THR A 127 -3.24 -17.00 -12.49
N ASP A 128 -1.98 -16.69 -12.19
CA ASP A 128 -1.00 -17.66 -11.71
C ASP A 128 -1.13 -17.88 -10.20
N ASN A 129 -1.19 -19.15 -9.80
CA ASN A 129 -1.06 -19.50 -8.40
C ASN A 129 0.35 -19.22 -7.90
N VAL A 130 0.46 -18.41 -6.86
CA VAL A 130 1.73 -18.16 -6.17
C VAL A 130 2.02 -19.34 -5.25
N VAL A 131 2.85 -20.26 -5.72
CA VAL A 131 3.31 -21.37 -4.89
C VAL A 131 4.56 -20.93 -4.14
N ILE A 132 4.43 -20.76 -2.85
CA ILE A 132 5.56 -20.51 -1.96
C ILE A 132 5.93 -21.86 -1.31
N LYS A 133 7.16 -22.29 -1.53
CA LYS A 133 7.68 -23.50 -0.90
C LYS A 133 7.47 -23.42 0.62
N GLN A 134 6.79 -24.41 1.21
CA GLN A 134 6.53 -24.57 2.64
C GLN A 134 5.35 -23.78 3.23
N ILE A 135 4.67 -22.94 2.50
CA ILE A 135 3.49 -22.21 3.00
C ILE A 135 2.30 -22.53 2.10
N SER A 136 1.18 -22.97 2.69
CA SER A 136 -0.04 -23.19 1.90
C SER A 136 -0.61 -21.87 1.43
N GLU A 137 -1.29 -21.88 0.27
CA GLU A 137 -1.94 -20.72 -0.32
C GLU A 137 -2.86 -20.01 0.68
N ASP A 138 -3.69 -20.74 1.41
CA ASP A 138 -4.57 -20.20 2.45
C ASP A 138 -3.82 -19.43 3.54
N ASN A 139 -2.62 -19.87 3.90
CA ASN A 139 -1.81 -19.19 4.90
C ASN A 139 -1.15 -17.93 4.35
N ILE A 140 -0.78 -17.94 3.05
CA ILE A 140 -0.25 -16.75 2.38
C ILE A 140 -1.35 -15.69 2.29
N LEU A 141 -2.53 -16.06 1.81
CA LEU A 141 -3.67 -15.16 1.70
C LEU A 141 -4.07 -14.54 3.04
N LYS A 142 -4.01 -15.31 4.13
CA LYS A 142 -4.25 -14.79 5.49
C LYS A 142 -3.17 -13.82 5.96
N LEU A 143 -1.94 -13.99 5.49
CA LEU A 143 -0.78 -13.20 5.91
C LEU A 143 -0.72 -11.85 5.19
N ILE A 144 -0.92 -11.84 3.88
CA ILE A 144 -0.73 -10.65 3.04
C ILE A 144 -2.02 -10.09 2.43
N GLY A 145 -3.12 -10.84 2.49
CA GLY A 145 -4.39 -10.45 1.86
C GLY A 145 -4.45 -10.76 0.36
N VAL A 146 -5.66 -10.67 -0.18
CA VAL A 146 -5.94 -11.03 -1.58
C VAL A 146 -5.27 -10.06 -2.55
N VAL A 147 -5.30 -8.76 -2.26
CA VAL A 147 -4.74 -7.72 -3.15
C VAL A 147 -3.25 -7.90 -3.36
N ASP A 148 -2.49 -8.09 -2.28
CA ASP A 148 -1.04 -8.24 -2.38
C ASP A 148 -0.63 -9.60 -2.95
N TYR A 149 -1.45 -10.63 -2.71
CA TYR A 149 -1.30 -11.92 -3.40
C TYR A 149 -1.47 -11.78 -4.92
N ASP A 150 -2.51 -11.09 -5.38
CA ASP A 150 -2.75 -10.83 -6.79
C ASP A 150 -1.63 -9.96 -7.40
N ALA A 151 -1.14 -8.96 -6.66
CA ALA A 151 -0.01 -8.14 -7.10
C ALA A 151 1.23 -9.01 -7.37
N ILE A 152 1.55 -9.94 -6.47
CA ILE A 152 2.65 -10.90 -6.64
C ILE A 152 2.39 -11.81 -7.86
N SER A 153 1.16 -12.32 -8.01
CA SER A 153 0.76 -13.18 -9.13
C SER A 153 0.97 -12.47 -10.47
N ILE A 154 0.49 -11.23 -10.61
CA ILE A 154 0.66 -10.40 -11.80
C ILE A 154 2.16 -10.17 -12.10
N CYS A 155 2.94 -9.82 -11.07
CA CYS A 155 4.38 -9.59 -11.23
C CYS A 155 5.10 -10.85 -11.71
N LYS A 156 4.75 -12.02 -11.16
CA LYS A 156 5.32 -13.31 -11.56
C LYS A 156 4.96 -13.68 -12.99
N GLU A 157 3.68 -13.53 -13.35
CA GLU A 157 3.17 -13.88 -14.69
C GLU A 157 3.75 -12.99 -15.79
N LYS A 158 3.81 -11.67 -15.55
CA LYS A 158 4.14 -10.68 -16.56
C LYS A 158 5.59 -10.19 -16.50
N GLY A 159 6.36 -10.59 -15.49
CA GLY A 159 7.71 -10.10 -15.27
C GLY A 159 7.75 -8.62 -14.84
N PHE A 160 6.67 -8.13 -14.22
CA PHE A 160 6.57 -6.76 -13.76
C PHE A 160 7.26 -6.59 -12.41
N ILE A 161 7.47 -5.34 -12.00
CA ILE A 161 8.13 -4.97 -10.76
C ILE A 161 7.06 -4.66 -9.72
N LEU A 162 7.12 -5.31 -8.55
CA LEU A 162 6.26 -5.02 -7.43
C LEU A 162 6.74 -3.75 -6.73
N VAL A 163 5.87 -2.76 -6.59
CA VAL A 163 6.11 -1.59 -5.74
C VAL A 163 5.48 -1.85 -4.39
N SER A 164 6.30 -1.90 -3.35
CA SER A 164 5.82 -2.17 -2.00
C SER A 164 6.42 -1.20 -1.00
N LEU A 165 5.64 -0.88 0.03
CA LEU A 165 6.06 -0.20 1.24
C LEU A 165 6.35 -1.21 2.36
N GLU A 166 5.75 -2.40 2.29
CA GLU A 166 5.75 -3.36 3.37
C GLU A 166 7.00 -4.25 3.35
N MET A 167 7.72 -4.25 4.46
CA MET A 167 8.88 -5.12 4.66
C MET A 167 8.48 -6.60 4.63
N LEU A 168 7.32 -6.94 5.22
CA LEU A 168 6.83 -8.31 5.25
C LEU A 168 6.61 -8.87 3.84
N LEU A 169 5.95 -8.11 2.98
CA LEU A 169 5.69 -8.49 1.60
C LEU A 169 7.02 -8.66 0.82
N THR A 170 7.95 -7.73 0.99
CA THR A 170 9.28 -7.79 0.39
C THR A 170 10.06 -9.02 0.86
N GLN A 171 10.04 -9.31 2.16
CA GLN A 171 10.68 -10.49 2.74
C GLN A 171 10.05 -11.79 2.23
N LEU A 172 8.72 -11.84 2.14
CA LEU A 172 8.01 -13.00 1.62
C LEU A 172 8.45 -13.33 0.19
N VAL A 173 8.49 -12.32 -0.69
CA VAL A 173 8.94 -12.47 -2.08
C VAL A 173 10.39 -12.99 -2.13
N PHE A 174 11.28 -12.39 -1.33
CA PHE A 174 12.68 -12.77 -1.30
C PHE A 174 12.92 -14.19 -0.76
N LEU A 175 12.32 -14.51 0.41
CA LEU A 175 12.48 -15.83 1.04
C LEU A 175 11.83 -16.96 0.25
N SER A 176 10.85 -16.63 -0.58
CA SER A 176 10.16 -17.60 -1.44
C SER A 176 10.90 -17.88 -2.75
N GLU A 177 12.05 -17.24 -2.97
CA GLU A 177 12.82 -17.34 -4.20
C GLU A 177 11.98 -17.07 -5.47
N LEU A 178 10.95 -16.24 -5.34
CA LEU A 178 10.11 -15.86 -6.48
C LEU A 178 10.94 -15.00 -7.45
N PRO A 179 10.83 -15.22 -8.75
CA PRO A 179 11.55 -14.45 -9.77
C PRO A 179 10.92 -13.07 -10.00
N ILE A 180 10.63 -12.35 -8.89
CA ILE A 180 9.96 -11.07 -8.88
C ILE A 180 10.93 -10.02 -8.37
N LYS A 181 10.99 -8.89 -9.08
CA LYS A 181 11.71 -7.71 -8.64
C LYS A 181 10.81 -6.88 -7.75
N VAL A 182 11.33 -6.43 -6.62
CA VAL A 182 10.63 -5.51 -5.71
C VAL A 182 11.33 -4.17 -5.71
N CYS A 183 10.55 -3.10 -5.73
CA CYS A 183 10.99 -1.72 -5.68
C CYS A 183 10.34 -1.04 -4.48
N ASN A 184 11.10 -0.28 -3.72
CA ASN A 184 10.54 0.58 -2.68
C ASN A 184 9.78 1.76 -3.32
N ILE A 185 8.74 2.23 -2.64
CA ILE A 185 7.90 3.33 -3.13
C ILE A 185 8.70 4.63 -3.41
N LEU A 186 9.72 4.93 -2.61
CA LEU A 186 10.54 6.13 -2.84
C LEU A 186 11.47 5.98 -4.04
N GLU A 187 12.05 4.81 -4.26
CA GLU A 187 12.82 4.53 -5.47
C GLU A 187 11.93 4.62 -6.71
N PHE A 188 10.69 4.16 -6.59
CA PHE A 188 9.68 4.30 -7.63
C PHE A 188 9.37 5.77 -7.91
N LEU A 189 9.11 6.58 -6.88
CA LEU A 189 8.83 8.01 -7.01
C LEU A 189 10.04 8.78 -7.58
N ASP A 190 11.26 8.54 -7.09
CA ASP A 190 12.49 9.17 -7.59
C ASP A 190 12.70 8.95 -9.10
N ARG A 191 12.20 7.82 -9.62
CA ARG A 191 12.31 7.51 -11.04
C ARG A 191 11.19 8.04 -11.90
N LYS A 192 10.00 8.20 -11.34
CA LYS A 192 8.81 8.64 -12.06
C LYS A 192 8.58 10.14 -11.95
N ILE A 193 9.14 10.77 -10.92
CA ILE A 193 9.07 12.22 -10.71
C ILE A 193 10.37 12.83 -11.18
N TYR A 194 10.28 13.62 -12.25
CA TYR A 194 11.46 14.22 -12.90
C TYR A 194 11.98 15.47 -12.19
N SER A 195 11.27 15.99 -11.19
CA SER A 195 11.60 17.22 -10.50
C SER A 195 12.03 16.97 -9.05
N CYS A 196 13.26 17.33 -8.70
CA CYS A 196 13.73 17.28 -7.32
C CYS A 196 12.84 18.07 -6.34
N ALA A 197 12.22 19.16 -6.81
CA ALA A 197 11.33 19.97 -5.98
C ALA A 197 10.04 19.23 -5.61
N GLU A 198 9.46 18.48 -6.56
CA GLU A 198 8.28 17.65 -6.32
C GLU A 198 8.62 16.49 -5.39
N LEU A 199 9.74 15.82 -5.62
CA LEU A 199 10.18 14.73 -4.74
C LEU A 199 10.37 15.23 -3.31
N LEU A 200 11.02 16.38 -3.11
CA LEU A 200 11.16 17.02 -1.79
C LEU A 200 9.80 17.34 -1.15
N THR A 201 8.81 17.74 -1.96
CA THR A 201 7.45 17.99 -1.45
C THR A 201 6.84 16.71 -0.90
N TYR A 202 6.95 15.58 -1.59
CA TYR A 202 6.46 14.30 -1.10
C TYR A 202 7.24 13.81 0.11
N MET A 203 8.56 14.00 0.14
CA MET A 203 9.38 13.67 1.31
C MET A 203 8.96 14.48 2.55
N ASN A 204 8.70 15.77 2.39
CA ASN A 204 8.20 16.60 3.49
C ASN A 204 6.84 16.11 3.99
N LYS A 205 5.91 15.75 3.08
CA LYS A 205 4.64 15.14 3.48
C LYS A 205 4.83 13.83 4.26
N LEU A 206 5.77 12.97 3.85
CA LEU A 206 6.10 11.74 4.59
C LEU A 206 6.55 12.05 6.03
N VAL A 207 7.38 13.08 6.20
CA VAL A 207 7.83 13.53 7.53
C VAL A 207 6.66 14.07 8.33
N ASP A 208 5.79 14.89 7.72
CA ASP A 208 4.61 15.48 8.37
C ASP A 208 3.62 14.39 8.83
N TYR A 209 3.47 13.34 8.03
CA TYR A 209 2.68 12.16 8.39
C TYR A 209 3.41 11.19 9.33
N ARG A 210 4.64 11.55 9.79
CA ARG A 210 5.49 10.70 10.63
C ARG A 210 5.81 9.33 10.01
N ILE A 211 5.75 9.22 8.70
CA ILE A 211 6.21 8.04 7.96
C ILE A 211 7.74 8.18 7.87
N ILE A 212 8.38 7.91 9.01
CA ILE A 212 9.83 8.00 9.19
C ILE A 212 10.39 6.62 8.80
N ASN A 213 11.58 6.57 8.21
CA ASN A 213 12.31 5.35 7.80
C ASN A 213 12.02 4.82 6.38
N VAL A 214 11.30 5.58 5.55
CA VAL A 214 11.21 5.26 4.12
C VAL A 214 12.36 5.91 3.33
N ILE A 215 13.10 6.83 3.96
CA ILE A 215 14.12 7.66 3.30
C ILE A 215 15.47 6.94 3.33
N ASN A 216 15.90 6.47 2.19
CA ASN A 216 17.24 5.91 1.98
C ASN A 216 18.29 7.04 1.90
N ALA A 217 19.46 6.83 2.51
CA ALA A 217 20.58 7.79 2.49
C ALA A 217 20.99 8.20 1.05
N ASN A 218 20.82 7.33 0.07
CA ASN A 218 21.12 7.62 -1.34
C ASN A 218 20.16 8.64 -1.98
N ILE A 219 18.94 8.78 -1.42
CA ILE A 219 17.95 9.77 -1.88
C ILE A 219 18.26 11.14 -1.27
N LEU A 220 18.79 11.16 -0.03
CA LEU A 220 19.17 12.40 0.67
C LEU A 220 20.44 13.05 0.10
N LEU A 221 21.24 12.30 -0.68
CA LEU A 221 22.53 12.79 -1.22
C LEU A 221 22.42 13.29 -2.67
N LYS A 222 21.24 13.26 -3.28
CA LYS A 222 20.94 13.86 -4.59
C LYS A 222 20.43 15.30 -4.45
#